data_6d400faa963f4b07a1f6c039c3088ce9
#
_entry.id   6d400faa963f4b07a1f6c039c3088ce9
#
_cell.length_a   1.000
_cell.length_b   1.000
_cell.length_c   1.000
_cell.angle_alpha   90.00
_cell.angle_beta   90.00
_cell.angle_gamma   90.00
#
_symmetry.space_group_name_H-M   'P 1'
#
loop_
_entity.id
_entity.type
_entity.pdbx_description
1 polymer ?
#
loop_
_entity_poly.entity_id
_entity_poly.type
_entity_poly.pdbx_seq_one_letter_code
_entity_poly.pdbx_strand_id
1 'polypeptide(L)'
;SFEDNENRDKMRQLIGISLNEKNKLETFSDDFSYYGSISVTKKGDFTKRSAVYSKAKIDEFADKAEDLIKTVDKKVRTNEFIINPKYKSSFDNSCKFCHYHDICFKNFKQYVYLNKGGSDDEWC
;
A
#
# COMPACT_ATOMS: atom_id res chain seq x y z
N SER A 1 12.27 -22.74 -19.02
CA SER A 1 10.94 -23.29 -19.20
C SER A 1 10.18 -23.59 -17.90
N PHE A 2 10.73 -24.21 -16.83
CA PHE A 2 10.07 -24.33 -15.51
C PHE A 2 10.11 -23.02 -14.74
N GLU A 3 11.22 -22.29 -14.76
CA GLU A 3 11.38 -20.96 -14.15
C GLU A 3 10.42 -19.90 -14.74
N ASP A 4 10.09 -20.00 -16.04
CA ASP A 4 9.15 -19.09 -16.68
C ASP A 4 7.71 -19.25 -16.19
N ASN A 5 7.30 -20.47 -15.78
CA ASN A 5 5.97 -20.71 -15.24
C ASN A 5 5.83 -20.19 -13.81
N GLU A 6 6.83 -20.41 -12.96
CA GLU A 6 6.81 -19.93 -11.58
C GLU A 6 6.82 -18.38 -11.50
N ASN A 7 7.55 -17.72 -12.40
CA ASN A 7 7.50 -16.27 -12.53
C ASN A 7 6.14 -15.75 -13.05
N ARG A 8 5.51 -16.45 -13.98
CA ARG A 8 4.17 -16.10 -14.47
C ARG A 8 3.11 -16.24 -13.39
N ASP A 9 3.18 -17.27 -12.57
CA ASP A 9 2.21 -17.48 -11.49
C ASP A 9 2.37 -16.42 -10.39
N LYS A 10 3.59 -16.01 -10.06
CA LYS A 10 3.84 -14.87 -9.15
C LYS A 10 3.30 -13.54 -9.70
N MET A 11 3.38 -13.31 -11.00
CA MET A 11 2.84 -12.10 -11.64
C MET A 11 1.30 -12.06 -11.67
N ARG A 12 0.63 -13.21 -11.54
CA ARG A 12 -0.83 -13.33 -11.52
C ARG A 12 -1.43 -13.27 -10.12
N GLN A 13 -0.60 -13.26 -9.08
CA GLN A 13 -1.08 -13.19 -7.70
C GLN A 13 -1.77 -11.86 -7.42
N LEU A 14 -2.93 -11.93 -6.80
CA LEU A 14 -3.63 -10.77 -6.29
C LEU A 14 -2.92 -10.26 -5.04
N ILE A 15 -2.43 -9.03 -5.10
CA ILE A 15 -1.74 -8.37 -3.99
C ILE A 15 -2.66 -7.29 -3.43
N GLY A 16 -2.81 -7.25 -2.10
CA GLY A 16 -3.64 -6.25 -1.45
C GLY A 16 -4.08 -6.67 -0.06
N ILE A 17 -5.08 -5.98 0.45
CA ILE A 17 -5.73 -6.31 1.71
C ILE A 17 -7.02 -7.08 1.44
N SER A 18 -7.37 -7.99 2.34
CA SER A 18 -8.57 -8.81 2.22
C SER A 18 -9.36 -8.84 3.51
N LEU A 19 -10.65 -9.18 3.38
CA LEU A 19 -11.53 -9.35 4.52
C LEU A 19 -11.14 -10.63 5.27
N ASN A 20 -11.12 -10.58 6.61
CA ASN A 20 -10.87 -11.73 7.47
C ASN A 20 -12.13 -12.64 7.55
N GLU A 21 -12.62 -13.09 6.41
CA GLU A 21 -13.75 -14.01 6.27
C GLU A 21 -13.36 -15.12 5.29
N LYS A 22 -12.84 -16.21 5.81
CA LYS A 22 -12.33 -17.33 5.03
C LYS A 22 -13.35 -17.87 4.02
N ASN A 23 -14.58 -18.06 4.45
CA ASN A 23 -15.67 -18.59 3.61
C ASN A 23 -15.91 -17.71 2.36
N LYS A 24 -15.77 -16.40 2.48
CA LYS A 24 -15.91 -15.48 1.34
C LYS A 24 -14.73 -15.57 0.39
N LEU A 25 -13.52 -15.73 0.91
CA LEU A 25 -12.32 -15.89 0.09
C LEU A 25 -12.33 -17.22 -0.67
N GLU A 26 -12.80 -18.30 -0.03
CA GLU A 26 -12.98 -19.62 -0.67
C GLU A 26 -14.01 -19.59 -1.81
N THR A 27 -14.97 -18.66 -1.79
CA THR A 27 -15.92 -18.47 -2.89
C THR A 27 -15.24 -18.04 -4.18
N PHE A 28 -14.10 -17.35 -4.10
CA PHE A 28 -13.35 -16.90 -5.27
C PHE A 28 -12.29 -17.91 -5.71
N SER A 29 -11.67 -18.61 -4.79
CA SER A 29 -10.69 -19.65 -5.06
C SER A 29 -10.44 -20.52 -3.82
N ASP A 30 -10.47 -21.84 -4.01
CA ASP A 30 -10.07 -22.80 -2.97
C ASP A 30 -8.55 -22.81 -2.75
N ASP A 31 -7.79 -22.33 -3.74
CA ASP A 31 -6.33 -22.22 -3.68
C ASP A 31 -5.88 -20.83 -3.27
N PHE A 32 -5.49 -20.68 -2.01
CA PHE A 32 -4.97 -19.44 -1.45
C PHE A 32 -3.62 -18.98 -2.04
N SER A 33 -2.96 -19.80 -2.87
CA SER A 33 -1.71 -19.42 -3.54
C SER A 33 -1.91 -18.26 -4.55
N TYR A 34 -3.13 -18.07 -5.04
CA TYR A 34 -3.48 -16.91 -5.87
C TYR A 34 -3.43 -15.56 -5.13
N TYR A 35 -3.50 -15.59 -3.81
CA TYR A 35 -3.45 -14.38 -2.99
C TYR A 35 -2.04 -14.18 -2.44
N GLY A 36 -1.23 -13.36 -3.11
CA GLY A 36 0.17 -13.10 -2.72
C GLY A 36 0.34 -12.47 -1.33
N SER A 37 -0.73 -11.89 -0.76
CA SER A 37 -0.75 -11.27 0.56
C SER A 37 -1.39 -12.14 1.64
N ILE A 38 -1.84 -13.35 1.31
CA ILE A 38 -2.51 -14.27 2.24
C ILE A 38 -1.70 -15.56 2.36
N SER A 39 -1.47 -15.99 3.58
CA SER A 39 -0.85 -17.29 3.88
C SER A 39 -1.68 -18.02 4.92
N VAL A 40 -1.87 -19.31 4.74
CA VAL A 40 -2.67 -20.17 5.64
C VAL A 40 -1.76 -21.15 6.37
N THR A 41 -2.06 -21.41 7.62
CA THR A 41 -1.38 -22.45 8.40
C THR A 41 -1.86 -23.84 7.98
N LYS A 42 -1.15 -24.91 8.41
CA LYS A 42 -1.59 -26.30 8.20
C LYS A 42 -2.97 -26.61 8.81
N LYS A 43 -3.42 -25.79 9.76
CA LYS A 43 -4.74 -25.90 10.41
C LYS A 43 -5.84 -25.13 9.65
N GLY A 44 -5.47 -24.42 8.58
CA GLY A 44 -6.39 -23.62 7.78
C GLY A 44 -6.66 -22.21 8.30
N ASP A 45 -5.95 -21.76 9.35
CA ASP A 45 -6.08 -20.39 9.86
C ASP A 45 -5.15 -19.43 9.13
N PHE A 46 -5.51 -18.15 9.05
CA PHE A 46 -4.62 -17.14 8.50
C PHE A 46 -3.38 -16.92 9.36
N THR A 47 -2.22 -16.80 8.73
CA THR A 47 -0.99 -16.47 9.44
C THR A 47 -0.99 -15.02 9.89
N LYS A 48 -0.20 -14.68 10.91
CA LYS A 48 -0.02 -13.29 11.39
C LYS A 48 0.54 -12.32 10.33
N ARG A 49 1.12 -12.85 9.25
CA ARG A 49 1.66 -12.06 8.13
C ARG A 49 0.64 -11.83 7.04
N SER A 50 -0.51 -12.48 7.09
CA SER A 50 -1.57 -12.32 6.11
C SER A 50 -2.19 -10.93 6.21
N ALA A 51 -2.36 -10.27 5.07
CA ALA A 51 -2.99 -8.96 4.97
C ALA A 51 -4.52 -9.08 5.01
N VAL A 52 -5.05 -9.70 6.07
CA VAL A 52 -6.48 -9.89 6.31
C VAL A 52 -6.94 -9.02 7.47
N TYR A 53 -8.03 -8.31 7.30
CA TYR A 53 -8.54 -7.34 8.26
C TYR A 53 -10.03 -7.53 8.50
N SER A 54 -10.51 -7.11 9.67
CA SER A 54 -11.95 -7.07 9.95
C SER A 54 -12.65 -6.06 9.03
N LYS A 55 -13.95 -6.25 8.81
CA LYS A 55 -14.75 -5.30 8.03
C LYS A 55 -14.62 -3.87 8.54
N ALA A 56 -14.70 -3.67 9.84
CA ALA A 56 -14.56 -2.35 10.46
C ALA A 56 -13.21 -1.67 10.13
N LYS A 57 -12.12 -2.46 10.08
CA LYS A 57 -10.80 -1.92 9.72
C LYS A 57 -10.68 -1.59 8.24
N ILE A 58 -11.33 -2.35 7.37
CA ILE A 58 -11.39 -2.05 5.93
C ILE A 58 -12.23 -0.79 5.69
N ASP A 59 -13.36 -0.64 6.38
CA ASP A 59 -14.20 0.55 6.32
C ASP A 59 -13.41 1.80 6.78
N GLU A 60 -12.65 1.69 7.88
CA GLU A 60 -11.74 2.75 8.35
C GLU A 60 -10.69 3.13 7.30
N PHE A 61 -10.11 2.17 6.58
CA PHE A 61 -9.18 2.46 5.50
C PHE A 61 -9.86 3.18 4.33
N ALA A 62 -11.08 2.80 4.00
CA ALA A 62 -11.87 3.45 2.96
C ALA A 62 -12.19 4.90 3.32
N ASP A 63 -12.62 5.16 4.56
CA ASP A 63 -12.91 6.51 5.06
C ASP A 63 -11.65 7.39 5.04
N LYS A 64 -10.52 6.88 5.52
CA LYS A 64 -9.23 7.59 5.45
C LYS A 64 -8.80 7.91 4.01
N ALA A 65 -9.01 6.98 3.08
CA ALA A 65 -8.70 7.19 1.67
C ALA A 65 -9.60 8.28 1.07
N GLU A 66 -10.89 8.28 1.38
CA GLU A 66 -11.83 9.30 0.94
C GLU A 66 -11.45 10.69 1.47
N ASP A 67 -11.12 10.82 2.75
CA ASP A 67 -10.70 12.07 3.37
C ASP A 67 -9.38 12.59 2.76
N LEU A 68 -8.44 11.69 2.45
CA LEU A 68 -7.21 12.05 1.76
C LEU A 68 -7.50 12.59 0.35
N ILE A 69 -8.38 11.95 -0.40
CA ILE A 69 -8.79 12.40 -1.74
C ILE A 69 -9.42 13.80 -1.66
N LYS A 70 -10.34 14.03 -0.71
CA LYS A 70 -10.96 15.34 -0.48
C LYS A 70 -9.93 16.41 -0.15
N THR A 71 -8.95 16.07 0.68
CA THR A 71 -7.85 16.97 1.07
C THR A 71 -6.99 17.33 -0.14
N VAL A 72 -6.63 16.36 -0.99
CA VAL A 72 -5.85 16.60 -2.20
C VAL A 72 -6.65 17.43 -3.20
N ASP A 73 -7.93 17.12 -3.44
CA ASP A 73 -8.79 17.90 -4.33
C ASP A 73 -8.87 19.37 -3.88
N LYS A 74 -9.05 19.62 -2.58
CA LYS A 74 -9.05 20.97 -2.03
C LYS A 74 -7.74 21.70 -2.31
N LYS A 75 -6.58 21.07 -2.05
CA LYS A 75 -5.25 21.65 -2.29
C LYS A 75 -5.04 21.99 -3.77
N VAL A 76 -5.45 21.11 -4.67
CA VAL A 76 -5.40 21.36 -6.12
C VAL A 76 -6.24 22.56 -6.50
N ARG A 77 -7.47 22.66 -6.00
CA ARG A 77 -8.38 23.78 -6.29
C ARG A 77 -7.92 25.12 -5.74
N THR A 78 -7.18 25.09 -4.63
CA THR A 78 -6.60 26.30 -4.00
C THR A 78 -5.20 26.64 -4.52
N ASN A 79 -4.70 25.92 -5.53
CA ASN A 79 -3.34 26.05 -6.06
C ASN A 79 -2.24 25.89 -5.00
N GLU A 80 -2.50 25.04 -4.00
CA GLU A 80 -1.56 24.79 -2.90
C GLU A 80 -0.63 23.62 -3.26
N PHE A 81 0.49 23.94 -3.92
CA PHE A 81 1.51 22.96 -4.34
C PHE A 81 2.79 23.14 -3.54
N ILE A 82 2.82 22.58 -2.36
CA ILE A 82 4.00 22.65 -1.49
C ILE A 82 5.00 21.56 -1.87
N ILE A 83 6.28 21.92 -1.96
CA ILE A 83 7.36 20.97 -2.17
C ILE A 83 7.60 20.19 -0.88
N ASN A 84 7.03 19.01 -0.75
CA ASN A 84 7.14 18.15 0.42
C ASN A 84 7.33 16.66 0.02
N PRO A 85 8.42 16.33 -0.68
CA PRO A 85 8.63 14.97 -1.15
C PRO A 85 8.69 13.98 0.01
N LYS A 86 8.00 12.86 -0.13
CA LYS A 86 8.02 11.78 0.87
C LYS A 86 9.33 10.99 0.76
N TYR A 87 9.93 10.69 1.90
CA TYR A 87 11.18 9.94 2.00
C TYR A 87 11.02 8.81 3.03
N LYS A 88 11.09 7.59 2.57
CA LYS A 88 11.06 6.39 3.42
C LYS A 88 12.45 5.73 3.50
N SER A 89 13.15 5.70 2.38
CA SER A 89 14.52 5.20 2.28
C SER A 89 15.20 5.76 1.02
N SER A 90 16.50 5.50 0.86
CA SER A 90 17.25 5.85 -0.36
C SER A 90 16.67 5.19 -1.62
N PHE A 91 16.01 4.04 -1.48
CA PHE A 91 15.37 3.32 -2.58
C PHE A 91 13.89 3.67 -2.76
N ASP A 92 13.23 4.14 -1.71
CA ASP A 92 11.80 4.45 -1.69
C ASP A 92 11.61 5.91 -1.28
N ASN A 93 11.68 6.79 -2.27
CA ASN A 93 11.45 8.23 -2.10
C ASN A 93 10.85 8.82 -3.39
N SER A 94 10.04 9.86 -3.22
CA SER A 94 9.30 10.52 -4.31
C SER A 94 10.21 11.18 -5.36
N CYS A 95 11.48 11.42 -5.04
CA CYS A 95 12.40 12.13 -5.92
C CYS A 95 13.24 11.21 -6.80
N LYS A 96 13.28 9.91 -6.51
CA LYS A 96 14.19 8.97 -7.20
C LYS A 96 13.97 8.88 -8.70
N PHE A 97 12.72 8.91 -9.13
CA PHE A 97 12.33 8.82 -10.54
C PHE A 97 11.60 10.09 -11.04
N CYS A 98 11.80 11.21 -10.35
CA CYS A 98 11.17 12.47 -10.73
C CYS A 98 11.86 13.09 -11.94
N HIS A 99 11.11 13.33 -13.00
CA HIS A 99 11.61 13.99 -14.22
C HIS A 99 12.10 15.44 -13.99
N TYR A 100 11.63 16.08 -12.92
CA TYR A 100 11.99 17.47 -12.58
C TYR A 100 13.12 17.54 -11.55
N HIS A 101 13.81 16.42 -11.26
CA HIS A 101 14.83 16.35 -10.22
C HIS A 101 15.91 17.41 -10.40
N ASP A 102 16.39 17.61 -11.62
CA ASP A 102 17.53 18.47 -11.92
C ASP A 102 17.22 19.97 -11.92
N ILE A 103 15.94 20.31 -12.07
CA ILE A 103 15.44 21.71 -12.03
C ILE A 103 14.68 22.03 -10.75
N CYS A 104 14.49 21.05 -9.88
CA CYS A 104 13.80 21.21 -8.60
C CYS A 104 14.78 21.67 -7.51
N PHE A 105 14.69 22.90 -7.06
CA PHE A 105 15.51 23.47 -5.99
C PHE A 105 15.07 23.05 -4.58
N LYS A 106 14.69 21.78 -4.41
CA LYS A 106 14.27 21.24 -3.10
C LYS A 106 15.40 21.29 -2.09
N ASN A 107 15.06 21.58 -0.84
CA ASN A 107 15.95 21.50 0.32
C ASN A 107 15.66 20.21 1.11
N PHE A 108 16.67 19.64 1.81
CA PHE A 108 16.41 18.46 2.68
C PHE A 108 15.41 18.74 3.80
N LYS A 109 15.24 19.99 4.24
CA LYS A 109 14.23 20.36 5.23
C LYS A 109 12.78 20.20 4.73
N GLN A 110 12.60 20.06 3.42
CA GLN A 110 11.30 19.88 2.80
C GLN A 110 10.89 18.40 2.66
N TYR A 111 11.78 17.46 3.02
CA TYR A 111 11.43 16.05 3.03
C TYR A 111 10.52 15.72 4.20
N VAL A 112 9.46 15.00 3.90
CA VAL A 112 8.61 14.35 4.90
C VAL A 112 9.09 12.92 5.08
N TYR A 113 9.73 12.64 6.19
CA TYR A 113 10.28 11.32 6.50
C TYR A 113 9.17 10.40 7.01
N LEU A 114 8.95 9.29 6.32
CA LEU A 114 7.98 8.27 6.72
C LEU A 114 8.67 7.26 7.63
N ASN A 115 8.26 7.22 8.89
CA ASN A 115 8.79 6.25 9.85
C ASN A 115 8.34 4.83 9.50
N LYS A 116 9.24 3.85 9.64
CA LYS A 116 8.89 2.43 9.55
C LYS A 116 8.05 2.04 10.76
N GLY A 117 6.72 1.98 10.59
CA GLY A 117 5.82 1.42 11.60
C GLY A 117 5.62 2.29 12.84
N GLY A 118 5.74 3.60 12.73
CA GLY A 118 5.33 4.55 13.77
C GLY A 118 3.84 4.86 13.68
N SER A 119 3.26 5.07 14.82
CA SER A 119 1.88 5.43 15.12
C SER A 119 1.16 6.26 14.04
N ASP A 120 -0.12 6.04 13.94
CA ASP A 120 -1.11 6.52 12.96
C ASP A 120 -1.26 8.05 12.80
N ASP A 121 -0.36 8.88 13.33
CA ASP A 121 -0.60 10.32 13.53
C ASP A 121 0.09 11.27 12.53
N GLU A 122 0.82 10.78 11.52
CA GLU A 122 1.54 11.66 10.58
C GLU A 122 1.19 11.42 9.10
N TRP A 123 -0.09 11.45 8.77
CA TRP A 123 -0.57 11.49 7.38
C TRP A 123 -1.16 12.86 7.00
N CYS A 124 -0.59 13.94 7.49
CA CYS A 124 -0.97 15.30 7.06
C CYS A 124 0.14 15.97 6.28
#